data_00bc5d279563c968e227ff627a4057cd
#
_entry.id   00bc5d279563c968e227ff627a4057cd
#
_cell.length_a   1.000
_cell.length_b   1.000
_cell.length_c   1.000
_cell.angle_alpha   90.00
_cell.angle_beta   90.00
_cell.angle_gamma   90.00
#
_symmetry.space_group_name_H-M   'P 1'
#
loop_
_entity.id
_entity.type
_entity.pdbx_description
1 polymer ?
#
loop_
_entity_poly.entity_id
_entity_poly.type
_entity_poly.pdbx_seq_one_letter_code
_entity_poly.pdbx_strand_id
1 'polypeptide(L)'
;GPESLNYLLVGVLIFGFLVPKILEFLQVSQPLSKVPSTLAEYLSEEKLVEAKAYQRENFNFKLITSSFTFLLTLLCVSQGWFGAIDTWITAFGYSPLVNSLFFFGVIFVVSDVLSLPFDYYSTFVIEEKFGFNKTTRGTFFSDKLKAYVLSLLVGGGLLLVFLWLIHSMGPHFWWQFWLVAMGFMLLVNVGYTAWILPLFNTLTPLAEGEVRDKLLQYAAKVNFPVKHIFVMMEAKDPRRRMLFFPALESEKK
;
A
#
# COMPACT_ATOMS: atom_id res chain seq x y z
N GLY A 1 27.10 -2.85 22.44
CA GLY A 1 27.50 -1.46 22.29
C GLY A 1 26.86 -0.82 21.06
N PRO A 2 27.01 0.48 20.82
CA PRO A 2 26.39 1.15 19.65
C PRO A 2 26.84 0.58 18.31
N GLU A 3 28.07 0.06 18.21
CA GLU A 3 28.57 -0.57 16.98
C GLU A 3 27.85 -1.89 16.67
N SER A 4 27.57 -2.72 17.67
CA SER A 4 26.84 -3.97 17.47
C SER A 4 25.40 -3.73 17.02
N LEU A 5 24.77 -2.64 17.46
CA LEU A 5 23.45 -2.23 17.00
C LEU A 5 23.48 -1.80 15.53
N ASN A 6 24.50 -1.05 15.11
CA ASN A 6 24.66 -0.65 13.72
C ASN A 6 24.86 -1.86 12.78
N TYR A 7 25.70 -2.83 13.17
CA TYR A 7 25.85 -4.07 12.39
C TYR A 7 24.56 -4.87 12.29
N LEU A 8 23.78 -4.93 13.37
CA LEU A 8 22.47 -5.59 13.37
C LEU A 8 21.49 -4.87 12.43
N LEU A 9 21.42 -3.54 12.50
CA LEU A 9 20.56 -2.75 11.61
C LEU A 9 20.94 -2.93 10.14
N VAL A 10 22.22 -2.87 9.82
CA VAL A 10 22.71 -3.13 8.44
C VAL A 10 22.39 -4.56 8.01
N GLY A 11 22.57 -5.56 8.88
CA GLY A 11 22.21 -6.94 8.58
C GLY A 11 20.72 -7.12 8.27
N VAL A 12 19.84 -6.49 9.08
CA VAL A 12 18.40 -6.51 8.87
C VAL A 12 18.01 -5.82 7.56
N LEU A 13 18.65 -4.69 7.22
CA LEU A 13 18.42 -3.99 5.95
C LEU A 13 18.82 -4.85 4.74
N ILE A 14 19.98 -5.48 4.79
CA ILE A 14 20.45 -6.38 3.72
C ILE A 14 19.51 -7.56 3.56
N PHE A 15 19.15 -8.24 4.63
CA PHE A 15 18.26 -9.38 4.62
C PHE A 15 16.87 -8.99 4.11
N GLY A 16 16.31 -7.86 4.61
CA GLY A 16 15.02 -7.33 4.19
C GLY A 16 14.98 -6.89 2.72
N PHE A 17 16.13 -6.56 2.12
CA PHE A 17 16.24 -6.28 0.70
C PHE A 17 16.39 -7.55 -0.14
N LEU A 18 17.32 -8.44 0.22
CA LEU A 18 17.67 -9.59 -0.60
C LEU A 18 16.57 -10.65 -0.66
N VAL A 19 15.96 -11.00 0.46
CA VAL A 19 14.99 -12.10 0.51
C VAL A 19 13.76 -11.84 -0.40
N PRO A 20 13.07 -10.69 -0.32
CA PRO A 20 11.97 -10.40 -1.22
C PRO A 20 12.42 -10.38 -2.70
N LYS A 21 13.61 -9.86 -3.00
CA LYS A 21 14.10 -9.80 -4.38
C LYS A 21 14.41 -11.16 -4.97
N ILE A 22 14.96 -12.06 -4.18
CA ILE A 22 15.17 -13.46 -4.58
C ILE A 22 13.84 -14.15 -4.87
N LEU A 23 12.85 -13.97 -3.99
CA LEU A 23 11.51 -14.56 -4.16
C LEU A 23 10.80 -13.99 -5.40
N GLU A 24 10.83 -12.68 -5.60
CA GLU A 24 10.26 -12.03 -6.79
C GLU A 24 10.95 -12.52 -8.08
N PHE A 25 12.29 -12.63 -8.06
CA PHE A 25 13.05 -13.17 -9.20
C PHE A 25 12.65 -14.60 -9.54
N LEU A 26 12.56 -15.48 -8.54
CA LEU A 26 12.12 -16.86 -8.73
C LEU A 26 10.70 -16.93 -9.32
N GLN A 27 9.80 -16.05 -8.87
CA GLN A 27 8.44 -15.97 -9.39
C GLN A 27 8.40 -15.52 -10.86
N VAL A 28 9.14 -14.47 -11.21
CA VAL A 28 9.20 -13.93 -12.58
C VAL A 28 9.88 -14.89 -13.55
N SER A 29 10.84 -15.68 -13.05
CA SER A 29 11.58 -16.67 -13.85
C SER A 29 10.79 -17.95 -14.14
N GLN A 30 9.60 -18.12 -13.57
CA GLN A 30 8.75 -19.29 -13.84
C GLN A 30 8.32 -19.34 -15.30
N PRO A 31 8.44 -20.50 -15.99
CA PRO A 31 8.00 -20.62 -17.37
C PRO A 31 6.47 -20.58 -17.51
N LEU A 32 5.99 -20.14 -18.67
CA LEU A 32 4.55 -20.10 -19.01
C LEU A 32 3.88 -21.48 -18.98
N SER A 33 4.65 -22.55 -19.16
CA SER A 33 4.17 -23.95 -19.13
C SER A 33 3.55 -24.40 -17.80
N LYS A 34 3.68 -23.57 -16.74
CA LYS A 34 3.05 -23.84 -15.43
C LYS A 34 1.66 -23.21 -15.28
N VAL A 35 1.13 -22.58 -16.32
CA VAL A 35 -0.27 -22.12 -16.29
C VAL A 35 -1.18 -23.36 -16.31
N PRO A 36 -2.10 -23.49 -15.35
CA PRO A 36 -3.03 -24.62 -15.32
C PRO A 36 -3.81 -24.70 -16.64
N SER A 37 -3.98 -25.92 -17.16
CA SER A 37 -4.70 -26.17 -18.43
C SER A 37 -6.12 -25.58 -18.45
N THR A 38 -6.77 -25.50 -17.30
CA THR A 38 -8.07 -24.88 -17.10
C THR A 38 -8.09 -23.36 -17.36
N LEU A 39 -6.96 -22.68 -17.22
CA LEU A 39 -6.81 -21.25 -17.51
C LEU A 39 -6.29 -21.02 -18.93
N ALA A 40 -5.52 -21.95 -19.47
CA ALA A 40 -5.00 -21.88 -20.84
C ALA A 40 -6.12 -21.91 -21.90
N GLU A 41 -7.27 -22.50 -21.59
CA GLU A 41 -8.46 -22.53 -22.44
C GLU A 41 -9.12 -21.15 -22.61
N TYR A 42 -8.99 -20.27 -21.60
CA TYR A 42 -9.60 -18.93 -21.58
C TYR A 42 -8.63 -17.79 -21.91
N LEU A 43 -7.33 -18.06 -21.95
CA LEU A 43 -6.30 -17.07 -22.20
C LEU A 43 -5.56 -17.40 -23.49
N SER A 44 -5.61 -16.47 -24.48
CA SER A 44 -4.79 -16.62 -25.69
C SER A 44 -3.29 -16.59 -25.33
N GLU A 45 -2.46 -17.33 -26.08
CA GLU A 45 -1.00 -17.30 -25.90
C GLU A 45 -0.43 -15.89 -25.94
N GLU A 46 -0.97 -15.03 -26.81
CA GLU A 46 -0.57 -13.63 -26.95
C GLU A 46 -0.75 -12.85 -25.62
N LYS A 47 -1.90 -13.02 -24.95
CA LYS A 47 -2.16 -12.38 -23.64
C LYS A 47 -1.25 -12.90 -22.54
N LEU A 48 -0.87 -14.18 -22.60
CA LEU A 48 0.06 -14.76 -21.64
C LEU A 48 1.47 -14.20 -21.83
N VAL A 49 1.92 -14.05 -23.07
CA VAL A 49 3.20 -13.43 -23.41
C VAL A 49 3.24 -11.97 -22.97
N GLU A 50 2.17 -11.21 -23.25
CA GLU A 50 2.04 -9.82 -22.81
C GLU A 50 2.06 -9.69 -21.28
N ALA A 51 1.34 -10.55 -20.57
CA ALA A 51 1.33 -10.58 -19.10
C ALA A 51 2.73 -10.88 -18.53
N LYS A 52 3.48 -11.78 -19.15
CA LYS A 52 4.87 -12.08 -18.79
C LYS A 52 5.80 -10.90 -19.05
N ALA A 53 5.64 -10.22 -20.19
CA ALA A 53 6.42 -9.04 -20.52
C ALA A 53 6.17 -7.92 -19.50
N TYR A 54 4.91 -7.67 -19.14
CA TYR A 54 4.54 -6.71 -18.10
C TYR A 54 5.14 -7.08 -16.73
N GLN A 55 5.02 -8.36 -16.32
CA GLN A 55 5.58 -8.84 -15.06
C GLN A 55 7.10 -8.64 -14.99
N ARG A 56 7.81 -8.93 -16.08
CA ARG A 56 9.26 -8.77 -16.17
C ARG A 56 9.67 -7.30 -16.14
N GLU A 57 8.98 -6.44 -16.86
CA GLU A 57 9.26 -5.00 -16.87
C GLU A 57 9.03 -4.37 -15.49
N ASN A 58 7.92 -4.73 -14.83
CA ASN A 58 7.66 -4.31 -13.47
C ASN A 58 8.72 -4.80 -12.48
N PHE A 59 9.15 -6.06 -12.62
CA PHE A 59 10.21 -6.59 -11.76
C PHE A 59 11.51 -5.80 -11.93
N ASN A 60 11.95 -5.56 -13.16
CA ASN A 60 13.17 -4.80 -13.43
C ASN A 60 13.08 -3.39 -12.87
N PHE A 61 11.95 -2.72 -13.06
CA PHE A 61 11.73 -1.39 -12.52
C PHE A 61 11.70 -1.38 -10.98
N LYS A 62 10.98 -2.32 -10.35
CA LYS A 62 10.98 -2.49 -8.89
C LYS A 62 12.37 -2.82 -8.34
N LEU A 63 13.18 -3.56 -9.08
CA LEU A 63 14.55 -3.82 -8.68
C LEU A 63 15.38 -2.54 -8.64
N ILE A 64 15.25 -1.67 -9.64
CA ILE A 64 15.93 -0.36 -9.68
C ILE A 64 15.46 0.52 -8.52
N THR A 65 14.15 0.68 -8.35
CA THR A 65 13.58 1.56 -7.32
C THR A 65 13.91 1.07 -5.91
N SER A 66 13.79 -0.22 -5.65
CA SER A 66 14.13 -0.80 -4.35
C SER A 66 15.62 -0.77 -4.05
N SER A 67 16.48 -0.94 -5.08
CA SER A 67 17.94 -0.78 -4.92
C SER A 67 18.31 0.66 -4.60
N PHE A 68 17.67 1.63 -5.26
CA PHE A 68 17.85 3.05 -4.94
C PHE A 68 17.48 3.35 -3.49
N THR A 69 16.28 2.91 -3.05
CA THR A 69 15.80 3.11 -1.68
C THR A 69 16.71 2.41 -0.67
N PHE A 70 17.15 1.19 -0.95
CA PHE A 70 18.07 0.44 -0.10
C PHE A 70 19.40 1.17 0.07
N LEU A 71 20.04 1.57 -1.03
CA LEU A 71 21.32 2.29 -1.01
C LEU A 71 21.21 3.62 -0.28
N LEU A 72 20.12 4.37 -0.53
CA LEU A 72 19.88 5.64 0.16
C LEU A 72 19.71 5.43 1.66
N THR A 73 18.92 4.44 2.07
CA THR A 73 18.72 4.10 3.50
C THR A 73 20.03 3.67 4.15
N LEU A 74 20.81 2.84 3.45
CA LEU A 74 22.13 2.41 3.92
C LEU A 74 23.09 3.59 4.12
N LEU A 75 23.08 4.55 3.19
CA LEU A 75 23.84 5.79 3.32
C LEU A 75 23.37 6.63 4.52
N CYS A 76 22.04 6.81 4.68
CA CYS A 76 21.48 7.55 5.82
C CYS A 76 21.91 6.95 7.15
N VAL A 77 21.89 5.62 7.26
CA VAL A 77 22.31 4.91 8.48
C VAL A 77 23.81 5.01 8.69
N SER A 78 24.62 4.73 7.64
CA SER A 78 26.09 4.68 7.76
C SER A 78 26.71 6.05 8.01
N GLN A 79 26.14 7.11 7.45
CA GLN A 79 26.63 8.50 7.59
C GLN A 79 25.99 9.25 8.77
N GLY A 80 25.06 8.61 9.50
CA GLY A 80 24.39 9.23 10.64
C GLY A 80 23.45 10.37 10.27
N TRP A 81 22.91 10.40 9.04
CA TRP A 81 22.02 11.49 8.60
C TRP A 81 20.72 11.57 9.41
N PHE A 82 20.21 10.45 9.89
CA PHE A 82 19.04 10.46 10.78
C PHE A 82 19.34 11.21 12.08
N GLY A 83 20.53 11.03 12.67
CA GLY A 83 20.97 11.78 13.84
C GLY A 83 21.16 13.27 13.56
N ALA A 84 21.65 13.63 12.37
CA ALA A 84 21.78 15.02 11.93
C ALA A 84 20.41 15.71 11.79
N ILE A 85 19.41 15.01 11.25
CA ILE A 85 18.03 15.50 11.16
C ILE A 85 17.44 15.70 12.55
N ASP A 86 17.63 14.75 13.46
CA ASP A 86 17.16 14.83 14.84
C ASP A 86 17.79 16.02 15.56
N THR A 87 19.10 16.21 15.44
CA THR A 87 19.82 17.36 16.01
C THR A 87 19.31 18.68 15.47
N TRP A 88 19.04 18.76 14.17
CA TRP A 88 18.50 19.95 13.53
C TRP A 88 17.11 20.29 14.06
N ILE A 89 16.23 19.28 14.21
CA ILE A 89 14.87 19.47 14.72
C ILE A 89 14.88 19.88 16.20
N THR A 90 15.69 19.23 17.02
CA THR A 90 15.79 19.52 18.45
C THR A 90 16.32 20.92 18.73
N ALA A 91 17.08 21.52 17.83
CA ALA A 91 17.55 22.90 17.93
C ALA A 91 16.42 23.95 17.96
N PHE A 92 15.20 23.60 17.49
CA PHE A 92 14.03 24.49 17.57
C PHE A 92 13.42 24.57 18.97
N GLY A 93 13.83 23.70 19.91
CA GLY A 93 13.40 23.75 21.31
C GLY A 93 11.97 23.33 21.60
N TYR A 94 11.32 22.59 20.69
CA TYR A 94 9.99 22.03 20.93
C TYR A 94 10.03 20.88 21.92
N SER A 95 8.85 20.47 22.40
CA SER A 95 8.73 19.29 23.28
C SER A 95 9.19 18.01 22.59
N PRO A 96 9.65 16.98 23.33
CA PRO A 96 10.10 15.71 22.75
C PRO A 96 9.07 15.04 21.83
N LEU A 97 7.79 15.14 22.19
CA LEU A 97 6.69 14.63 21.37
C LEU A 97 6.61 15.35 20.02
N VAL A 98 6.70 16.67 20.04
CA VAL A 98 6.65 17.50 18.81
C VAL A 98 7.88 17.25 17.95
N ASN A 99 9.08 17.16 18.54
CA ASN A 99 10.30 16.85 17.82
C ASN A 99 10.20 15.48 17.11
N SER A 100 9.66 14.46 17.77
CA SER A 100 9.46 13.15 17.19
C SER A 100 8.46 13.19 16.01
N LEU A 101 7.36 13.93 16.15
CA LEU A 101 6.39 14.10 15.06
C LEU A 101 7.02 14.81 13.85
N PHE A 102 7.81 15.87 14.08
CA PHE A 102 8.54 16.55 13.01
C PHE A 102 9.56 15.62 12.34
N PHE A 103 10.30 14.84 13.11
CA PHE A 103 11.27 13.90 12.59
C PHE A 103 10.62 12.92 11.61
N PHE A 104 9.57 12.22 12.05
CA PHE A 104 8.83 11.29 11.18
C PHE A 104 8.15 11.98 10.00
N GLY A 105 7.64 13.21 10.21
CA GLY A 105 7.06 14.02 9.15
C GLY A 105 8.08 14.39 8.06
N VAL A 106 9.29 14.79 8.43
CA VAL A 106 10.39 15.08 7.49
C VAL A 106 10.78 13.83 6.70
N ILE A 107 10.98 12.70 7.40
CA ILE A 107 11.30 11.41 6.75
C ILE A 107 10.20 11.02 5.77
N PHE A 108 8.94 11.14 6.15
CA PHE A 108 7.80 10.83 5.29
C PHE A 108 7.79 11.69 4.02
N VAL A 109 7.89 13.01 4.17
CA VAL A 109 7.86 13.95 3.02
C VAL A 109 9.05 13.72 2.09
N VAL A 110 10.27 13.60 2.64
CA VAL A 110 11.47 13.34 1.84
C VAL A 110 11.35 12.01 1.09
N SER A 111 10.90 10.95 1.75
CA SER A 111 10.72 9.64 1.12
C SER A 111 9.70 9.70 -0.02
N ASP A 112 8.57 10.38 0.16
CA ASP A 112 7.56 10.48 -0.88
C ASP A 112 8.01 11.35 -2.06
N VAL A 113 8.68 12.48 -1.80
CA VAL A 113 9.26 13.34 -2.86
C VAL A 113 10.27 12.55 -3.69
N LEU A 114 11.10 11.74 -3.05
CA LEU A 114 12.08 10.89 -3.76
C LEU A 114 11.40 9.73 -4.52
N SER A 115 10.27 9.24 -4.05
CA SER A 115 9.50 8.19 -4.72
C SER A 115 8.65 8.71 -5.89
N LEU A 116 8.28 9.99 -5.86
CA LEU A 116 7.37 10.59 -6.84
C LEU A 116 7.79 10.40 -8.31
N PRO A 117 9.08 10.58 -8.71
CA PRO A 117 9.52 10.30 -10.08
C PRO A 117 9.33 8.84 -10.50
N PHE A 118 9.56 7.91 -9.57
CA PHE A 118 9.40 6.48 -9.83
C PHE A 118 7.92 6.11 -9.99
N ASP A 119 7.05 6.64 -9.13
CA ASP A 119 5.59 6.43 -9.24
C ASP A 119 5.04 6.99 -10.55
N TYR A 120 5.51 8.19 -10.93
CA TYR A 120 5.13 8.82 -12.18
C TYR A 120 5.58 7.97 -13.39
N TYR A 121 6.83 7.50 -13.40
CA TYR A 121 7.36 6.64 -14.47
C TYR A 121 6.59 5.32 -14.55
N SER A 122 6.33 4.66 -13.42
CA SER A 122 5.54 3.44 -13.38
C SER A 122 4.16 3.62 -14.02
N THR A 123 3.46 4.70 -13.65
CA THR A 123 2.09 4.95 -14.12
C THR A 123 2.04 5.38 -15.58
N PHE A 124 2.86 6.36 -15.96
CA PHE A 124 2.76 6.99 -17.28
C PHE A 124 3.70 6.42 -18.35
N VAL A 125 4.60 5.52 -18.00
CA VAL A 125 5.47 4.82 -18.95
C VAL A 125 5.15 3.33 -18.97
N ILE A 126 5.27 2.65 -17.83
CA ILE A 126 5.11 1.18 -17.79
C ILE A 126 3.65 0.80 -17.98
N GLU A 127 2.75 1.28 -17.13
CA GLU A 127 1.31 0.94 -17.22
C GLU A 127 0.66 1.47 -18.50
N GLU A 128 1.09 2.63 -18.98
CA GLU A 128 0.65 3.20 -20.27
C GLU A 128 1.02 2.28 -21.43
N LYS A 129 2.27 1.79 -21.47
CA LYS A 129 2.77 0.88 -22.50
C LYS A 129 1.92 -0.39 -22.64
N PHE A 130 1.45 -0.93 -21.52
CA PHE A 130 0.61 -2.14 -21.50
C PHE A 130 -0.89 -1.84 -21.49
N GLY A 131 -1.29 -0.59 -21.66
CA GLY A 131 -2.70 -0.19 -21.72
C GLY A 131 -3.43 -0.28 -20.38
N PHE A 132 -2.73 -0.38 -19.26
CA PHE A 132 -3.32 -0.44 -17.91
C PHE A 132 -3.54 0.94 -17.30
N ASN A 133 -2.79 1.97 -17.74
CA ASN A 133 -3.00 3.32 -17.25
C ASN A 133 -4.22 3.96 -17.91
N LYS A 134 -5.15 4.43 -17.09
CA LYS A 134 -6.27 5.28 -17.49
C LYS A 134 -6.27 6.61 -16.72
N THR A 135 -5.25 6.84 -15.90
CA THR A 135 -5.13 8.01 -15.05
C THR A 135 -4.55 9.17 -15.83
N THR A 136 -5.15 10.36 -15.73
CA THR A 136 -4.55 11.60 -16.25
C THR A 136 -3.55 12.16 -15.25
N ARG A 137 -2.62 12.99 -15.74
CA ARG A 137 -1.66 13.69 -14.87
C ARG A 137 -2.34 14.46 -13.75
N GLY A 138 -3.44 15.19 -14.05
CA GLY A 138 -4.20 15.91 -13.02
C GLY A 138 -4.79 15.01 -11.94
N THR A 139 -5.31 13.84 -12.30
CA THR A 139 -5.81 12.87 -11.33
C THR A 139 -4.70 12.25 -10.51
N PHE A 140 -3.56 11.93 -11.12
CA PHE A 140 -2.40 11.42 -10.40
C PHE A 140 -1.99 12.35 -9.26
N PHE A 141 -1.81 13.65 -9.53
CA PHE A 141 -1.45 14.62 -8.49
C PHE A 141 -2.58 14.87 -7.49
N SER A 142 -3.84 14.87 -7.94
CA SER A 142 -4.99 15.00 -7.03
C SER A 142 -5.07 13.82 -6.07
N ASP A 143 -4.87 12.59 -6.54
CA ASP A 143 -4.89 11.40 -5.71
C ASP A 143 -3.68 11.34 -4.77
N LYS A 144 -2.51 11.81 -5.21
CA LYS A 144 -1.35 12.02 -4.33
C LYS A 144 -1.68 12.99 -3.20
N LEU A 145 -2.32 14.13 -3.50
CA LEU A 145 -2.71 15.10 -2.47
C LEU A 145 -3.71 14.52 -1.48
N LYS A 146 -4.74 13.80 -1.96
CA LYS A 146 -5.69 13.09 -1.09
C LYS A 146 -4.97 12.06 -0.19
N ALA A 147 -4.04 11.29 -0.77
CA ALA A 147 -3.24 10.32 -0.03
C ALA A 147 -2.38 11.00 1.05
N TYR A 148 -1.81 12.17 0.79
CA TYR A 148 -1.09 12.97 1.79
C TYR A 148 -1.99 13.39 2.95
N VAL A 149 -3.16 13.95 2.65
CA VAL A 149 -4.11 14.38 3.68
C VAL A 149 -4.56 13.18 4.51
N LEU A 150 -4.89 12.07 3.87
CA LEU A 150 -5.29 10.84 4.54
C LEU A 150 -4.16 10.28 5.41
N SER A 151 -2.94 10.24 4.91
CA SER A 151 -1.76 9.76 5.65
C SER A 151 -1.45 10.66 6.84
N LEU A 152 -1.62 11.97 6.71
CA LEU A 152 -1.44 12.92 7.80
C LEU A 152 -2.48 12.71 8.92
N LEU A 153 -3.75 12.54 8.56
CA LEU A 153 -4.83 12.35 9.53
C LEU A 153 -4.75 10.98 10.20
N VAL A 154 -4.62 9.94 9.41
CA VAL A 154 -4.66 8.54 9.90
C VAL A 154 -3.30 8.14 10.46
N GLY A 155 -2.24 8.25 9.68
CA GLY A 155 -0.89 7.87 10.08
C GLY A 155 -0.33 8.79 11.16
N GLY A 156 -0.49 10.10 10.99
CA GLY A 156 -0.08 11.10 11.97
C GLY A 156 -0.84 10.97 13.29
N GLY A 157 -2.14 10.72 13.24
CA GLY A 157 -2.96 10.46 14.43
C GLY A 157 -2.53 9.21 15.18
N LEU A 158 -2.29 8.11 14.46
CA LEU A 158 -1.82 6.86 15.05
C LEU A 158 -0.40 7.00 15.63
N LEU A 159 0.49 7.70 14.94
CA LEU A 159 1.83 8.02 15.42
C LEU A 159 1.77 8.87 16.70
N LEU A 160 0.89 9.86 16.73
CA LEU A 160 0.69 10.70 17.92
C LEU A 160 0.27 9.86 19.12
N VAL A 161 -0.69 8.95 18.96
CA VAL A 161 -1.13 8.03 20.03
C VAL A 161 0.02 7.12 20.46
N PHE A 162 0.79 6.59 19.53
CA PHE A 162 1.96 5.75 19.82
C PHE A 162 3.00 6.50 20.66
N LEU A 163 3.39 7.70 20.23
CA LEU A 163 4.37 8.52 20.94
C LEU A 163 3.85 8.96 22.30
N TRP A 164 2.57 9.31 22.39
CA TRP A 164 1.94 9.65 23.66
C TRP A 164 1.95 8.48 24.64
N LEU A 165 1.66 7.27 24.20
CA LEU A 165 1.71 6.06 25.03
C LEU A 165 3.14 5.78 25.53
N ILE A 166 4.16 5.92 24.67
CA ILE A 166 5.56 5.78 25.08
C ILE A 166 5.90 6.75 26.22
N HIS A 167 5.52 8.02 26.08
CA HIS A 167 5.84 9.06 27.05
C HIS A 167 5.05 8.92 28.35
N SER A 168 3.79 8.43 28.28
CA SER A 168 2.89 8.38 29.43
C SER A 168 2.95 7.08 30.21
N MET A 169 3.18 5.95 29.53
CA MET A 169 3.04 4.61 30.12
C MET A 169 4.39 3.89 30.32
N GLY A 170 5.50 4.48 29.85
CA GLY A 170 6.83 3.91 30.00
C GLY A 170 6.93 2.49 29.42
N PRO A 171 7.54 1.50 30.15
CA PRO A 171 7.82 0.17 29.61
C PRO A 171 6.58 -0.64 29.21
N HIS A 172 5.41 -0.28 29.70
CA HIS A 172 4.16 -1.02 29.47
C HIS A 172 3.38 -0.54 28.23
N PHE A 173 3.88 0.46 27.48
CA PHE A 173 3.20 1.04 26.33
C PHE A 173 2.88 0.04 25.22
N TRP A 174 3.69 -0.99 25.04
CA TRP A 174 3.65 -1.90 23.87
C TRP A 174 2.34 -2.68 23.75
N TRP A 175 1.79 -3.22 24.86
CA TRP A 175 0.54 -3.97 24.79
C TRP A 175 -0.68 -3.06 24.65
N GLN A 176 -0.62 -1.84 25.24
CA GLN A 176 -1.68 -0.84 25.10
C GLN A 176 -1.72 -0.31 23.68
N PHE A 177 -0.55 -0.01 23.09
CA PHE A 177 -0.49 0.36 21.70
C PHE A 177 -0.98 -0.77 20.79
N TRP A 178 -0.66 -2.02 21.09
CA TRP A 178 -1.16 -3.17 20.35
C TRP A 178 -2.70 -3.23 20.35
N LEU A 179 -3.35 -3.02 21.50
CA LEU A 179 -4.81 -2.96 21.61
C LEU A 179 -5.39 -1.79 20.79
N VAL A 180 -4.80 -0.60 20.89
CA VAL A 180 -5.22 0.57 20.11
C VAL A 180 -5.05 0.32 18.61
N ALA A 181 -3.90 -0.21 18.19
CA ALA A 181 -3.63 -0.51 16.79
C ALA A 181 -4.58 -1.59 16.24
N MET A 182 -4.88 -2.63 17.01
CA MET A 182 -5.84 -3.66 16.63
C MET A 182 -7.26 -3.09 16.49
N GLY A 183 -7.71 -2.32 17.47
CA GLY A 183 -9.01 -1.64 17.42
C GLY A 183 -9.11 -0.70 16.22
N PHE A 184 -8.06 0.08 15.96
CA PHE A 184 -7.96 0.95 14.81
C PHE A 184 -7.99 0.16 13.49
N MET A 185 -7.24 -0.96 13.39
CA MET A 185 -7.23 -1.81 12.21
C MET A 185 -8.62 -2.39 11.91
N LEU A 186 -9.35 -2.82 12.94
CA LEU A 186 -10.74 -3.27 12.81
C LEU A 186 -11.66 -2.14 12.33
N LEU A 187 -11.51 -0.94 12.89
CA LEU A 187 -12.29 0.24 12.50
C LEU A 187 -12.00 0.63 11.04
N VAL A 188 -10.73 0.65 10.63
CA VAL A 188 -10.34 0.91 9.24
C VAL A 188 -10.87 -0.18 8.32
N ASN A 189 -10.81 -1.46 8.71
CA ASN A 189 -11.29 -2.57 7.90
C ASN A 189 -12.81 -2.44 7.63
N VAL A 190 -13.60 -2.10 8.65
CA VAL A 190 -15.05 -1.84 8.52
C VAL A 190 -15.32 -0.53 7.77
N GLY A 191 -14.59 0.53 8.10
CA GLY A 191 -14.78 1.86 7.53
C GLY A 191 -14.16 2.06 6.15
N TYR A 192 -13.22 1.19 5.73
CA TYR A 192 -12.53 1.32 4.45
C TYR A 192 -13.51 1.44 3.29
N THR A 193 -14.47 0.55 3.25
CA THR A 193 -15.48 0.48 2.20
C THR A 193 -16.46 1.66 2.23
N ALA A 194 -16.81 2.13 3.46
CA ALA A 194 -17.80 3.19 3.64
C ALA A 194 -17.19 4.59 3.44
N TRP A 195 -15.93 4.79 3.80
CA TRP A 195 -15.32 6.12 3.88
C TRP A 195 -14.12 6.31 2.96
N ILE A 196 -13.19 5.35 2.97
CA ILE A 196 -11.92 5.51 2.24
C ILE A 196 -12.12 5.21 0.75
N LEU A 197 -12.78 4.11 0.43
CA LEU A 197 -12.97 3.67 -0.94
C LEU A 197 -13.71 4.71 -1.81
N PRO A 198 -14.82 5.34 -1.36
CA PRO A 198 -15.52 6.37 -2.14
C PRO A 198 -14.70 7.64 -2.37
N LEU A 199 -13.66 7.88 -1.55
CA LEU A 199 -12.79 9.05 -1.70
C LEU A 199 -11.95 8.99 -2.99
N PHE A 200 -11.59 7.78 -3.42
CA PHE A 200 -10.76 7.54 -4.60
C PHE A 200 -11.52 6.97 -5.79
N ASN A 201 -12.70 6.36 -5.56
CA ASN A 201 -13.46 5.64 -6.57
C ASN A 201 -14.95 5.97 -6.50
N THR A 202 -15.59 6.01 -7.66
CA THR A 202 -17.04 6.12 -7.73
C THR A 202 -17.66 4.72 -7.64
N LEU A 203 -18.47 4.49 -6.61
CA LEU A 203 -19.20 3.25 -6.39
C LEU A 203 -20.62 3.40 -6.93
N THR A 204 -21.00 2.58 -7.91
CA THR A 204 -22.37 2.53 -8.43
C THR A 204 -22.97 1.15 -8.13
N PRO A 205 -24.21 1.08 -7.59
CA PRO A 205 -24.87 -0.21 -7.42
C PRO A 205 -24.94 -0.96 -8.75
N LEU A 206 -24.68 -2.27 -8.71
CA LEU A 206 -24.86 -3.10 -9.91
C LEU A 206 -26.33 -3.12 -10.30
N ALA A 207 -26.60 -2.73 -11.53
CA ALA A 207 -27.94 -2.75 -12.09
C ALA A 207 -28.55 -4.16 -12.04
N GLU A 208 -29.87 -4.23 -11.90
CA GLU A 208 -30.60 -5.50 -11.99
C GLU A 208 -30.42 -6.13 -13.35
N GLY A 209 -30.22 -7.45 -13.37
CA GLY A 209 -29.98 -8.20 -14.61
C GLY A 209 -29.31 -9.54 -14.36
N GLU A 210 -29.12 -10.28 -15.44
CA GLU A 210 -28.61 -11.66 -15.43
C GLU A 210 -27.26 -11.81 -14.68
N VAL A 211 -26.36 -10.81 -14.79
CA VAL A 211 -25.07 -10.84 -14.12
C VAL A 211 -25.24 -10.76 -12.60
N ARG A 212 -26.11 -9.85 -12.12
CA ARG A 212 -26.39 -9.71 -10.68
C ARG A 212 -27.01 -10.98 -10.12
N ASP A 213 -27.97 -11.57 -10.84
CA ASP A 213 -28.65 -12.77 -10.41
C ASP A 213 -27.70 -13.97 -10.33
N LYS A 214 -26.83 -14.17 -11.32
CA LYS A 214 -25.80 -15.21 -11.29
C LYS A 214 -24.84 -15.03 -10.12
N LEU A 215 -24.43 -13.80 -9.83
CA LEU A 215 -23.55 -13.51 -8.70
C LEU A 215 -24.21 -13.77 -7.36
N LEU A 216 -25.47 -13.41 -7.19
CA LEU A 216 -26.24 -13.71 -5.97
C LEU A 216 -26.47 -15.21 -5.79
N GLN A 217 -26.75 -15.94 -6.87
CA GLN A 217 -26.86 -17.40 -6.85
C GLN A 217 -25.53 -18.06 -6.45
N TYR A 218 -24.43 -17.59 -7.00
CA TYR A 218 -23.11 -18.09 -6.63
C TYR A 218 -22.78 -17.80 -5.16
N ALA A 219 -23.05 -16.59 -4.69
CA ALA A 219 -22.85 -16.22 -3.30
C ALA A 219 -23.66 -17.10 -2.35
N ALA A 220 -24.92 -17.38 -2.70
CA ALA A 220 -25.78 -18.29 -1.94
C ALA A 220 -25.23 -19.74 -1.94
N LYS A 221 -24.70 -20.20 -3.07
CA LYS A 221 -24.10 -21.54 -3.20
C LYS A 221 -22.89 -21.73 -2.31
N VAL A 222 -22.08 -20.69 -2.11
CA VAL A 222 -20.88 -20.72 -1.27
C VAL A 222 -21.15 -20.21 0.17
N ASN A 223 -22.39 -19.99 0.54
CA ASN A 223 -22.83 -19.45 1.84
C ASN A 223 -22.14 -18.12 2.19
N PHE A 224 -21.92 -17.27 1.20
CA PHE A 224 -21.32 -15.95 1.40
C PHE A 224 -22.45 -14.89 1.47
N PRO A 225 -22.68 -14.27 2.65
CA PRO A 225 -23.75 -13.30 2.81
C PRO A 225 -23.42 -11.99 2.08
N VAL A 226 -24.11 -11.72 0.96
CA VAL A 226 -23.95 -10.50 0.17
C VAL A 226 -25.21 -9.66 0.28
N LYS A 227 -25.09 -8.41 0.77
CA LYS A 227 -26.21 -7.45 0.81
C LYS A 227 -26.22 -6.56 -0.43
N HIS A 228 -25.05 -6.10 -0.85
CA HIS A 228 -24.93 -5.15 -1.93
C HIS A 228 -23.78 -5.54 -2.84
N ILE A 229 -23.98 -5.37 -4.14
CA ILE A 229 -22.94 -5.53 -5.17
C ILE A 229 -22.79 -4.17 -5.82
N PHE A 230 -21.55 -3.64 -5.78
CA PHE A 230 -21.23 -2.38 -6.42
C PHE A 230 -20.28 -2.62 -7.59
N VAL A 231 -20.44 -1.80 -8.60
CA VAL A 231 -19.43 -1.66 -9.66
C VAL A 231 -18.54 -0.50 -9.28
N MET A 232 -17.27 -0.78 -9.10
CA MET A 232 -16.26 0.25 -8.93
C MET A 232 -15.88 0.77 -10.30
N MET A 233 -16.20 2.01 -10.57
CA MET A 233 -15.56 2.75 -11.62
C MET A 233 -14.39 3.48 -10.96
N GLU A 234 -13.18 3.03 -11.24
CA GLU A 234 -12.06 3.95 -11.16
C GLU A 234 -12.45 5.14 -12.03
N ALA A 235 -12.32 6.37 -11.53
CA ALA A 235 -12.88 7.58 -12.17
C ALA A 235 -12.49 7.74 -13.65
N LYS A 236 -11.67 6.84 -14.20
CA LYS A 236 -11.13 6.86 -15.55
C LYS A 236 -10.87 5.50 -16.20
N ASP A 237 -11.22 4.36 -15.60
CA ASP A 237 -11.14 3.06 -16.27
C ASP A 237 -12.54 2.63 -16.74
N PRO A 238 -12.77 2.48 -18.06
CA PRO A 238 -14.01 1.90 -18.59
C PRO A 238 -14.17 0.40 -18.25
N ARG A 239 -13.15 -0.26 -17.69
CA ARG A 239 -13.23 -1.63 -17.21
C ARG A 239 -13.86 -1.65 -15.83
N ARG A 240 -15.11 -2.05 -15.78
CA ARG A 240 -15.89 -2.16 -14.54
C ARG A 240 -15.29 -3.27 -13.65
N ARG A 241 -14.82 -2.92 -12.44
CA ARG A 241 -14.48 -3.89 -11.41
C ARG A 241 -15.68 -4.08 -10.49
N MET A 242 -16.03 -5.33 -10.22
CA MET A 242 -17.12 -5.67 -9.31
C MET A 242 -16.59 -5.85 -7.90
N LEU A 243 -17.21 -5.22 -6.93
CA LEU A 243 -16.91 -5.36 -5.51
C LEU A 243 -18.10 -5.97 -4.81
N PHE A 244 -17.80 -6.96 -3.97
CA PHE A 244 -18.78 -7.64 -3.12
C PHE A 244 -18.62 -7.13 -1.70
N PHE A 245 -19.73 -6.68 -1.10
CA PHE A 245 -19.75 -6.30 0.31
C PHE A 245 -20.51 -7.36 1.11
N PRO A 246 -19.86 -8.00 2.09
CA PRO A 246 -20.54 -8.90 2.99
C PRO A 246 -21.60 -8.15 3.79
N ALA A 247 -22.70 -8.83 4.07
CA ALA A 247 -23.71 -8.32 4.99
C ALA A 247 -23.10 -8.27 6.40
N LEU A 248 -22.83 -7.06 6.91
CA LEU A 248 -22.69 -6.89 8.35
C LEU A 248 -24.08 -7.13 8.94
N GLU A 249 -24.22 -8.21 9.67
CA GLU A 249 -25.45 -8.54 10.38
C GLU A 249 -25.74 -7.42 11.39
N SER A 250 -26.60 -6.49 11.04
CA SER A 250 -27.38 -5.79 12.03
C SER A 250 -28.70 -6.57 12.17
N GLU A 251 -28.71 -7.51 13.07
CA GLU A 251 -30.00 -7.94 13.64
C GLU A 251 -30.73 -6.71 14.17
N LYS A 252 -31.78 -6.31 13.46
CA LYS A 252 -32.89 -5.60 14.07
C LYS A 252 -34.07 -6.54 14.05
N LYS A 253 -34.37 -7.07 15.24
CA LYS A 253 -35.70 -7.52 15.58
C LYS A 253 -36.70 -6.40 15.36
#